data_bd021bc5ec4642d2f8358efa43ed5cdf
#
_entry.id   bd021bc5ec4642d2f8358efa43ed5cdf
#
_cell.length_a   1.000
_cell.length_b   1.000
_cell.length_c   1.000
_cell.angle_alpha   90.00
_cell.angle_beta   90.00
_cell.angle_gamma   90.00
#
_symmetry.space_group_name_H-M   'P 1'
#
loop_
_entity.id
_entity.type
_entity.pdbx_description
1 polymer ?
#
loop_
_entity_poly.entity_id
_entity_poly.type
_entity_poly.pdbx_seq_one_letter_code
_entity_poly.pdbx_strand_id
1 'polypeptide(L)'
;MSIELISQNKSFGGWHKQYSHDAMSTQCKMRFAIFLPPKANEAKVPVLYWLSGLTCTDENFMQKAGAQKLAAELGMIIVAPDTSPRGDEGNDLHGVKIADADGYDLGQGAGFYLNATEHPWQTHFNMYQYIVEELPRVIEANFPVTDKKAIFGHSMGGHGAITIALKNPDQYTSVSAFSPITNPVNCPWGEKAFTAYLGDNRQDWKQYDACELMSCITDISAYPSLLVDQGLADNFLQEQLKPEVLQQVADKVSYPLTLRQHEGYDHSYYFIASFIDDHLRFHAKTLTD
;
A
#
# COMPACT_ATOMS: atom_id res chain seq x y z
N MET A 1 0.48 -0.23 22.24
CA MET A 1 0.00 -1.47 21.57
C MET A 1 1.15 -2.46 21.59
N SER A 2 0.89 -3.70 22.06
CA SER A 2 1.91 -4.75 22.10
C SER A 2 2.08 -5.37 20.73
N ILE A 3 3.33 -5.65 20.36
CA ILE A 3 3.69 -6.39 19.15
C ILE A 3 4.47 -7.63 19.55
N GLU A 4 4.35 -8.71 18.79
CA GLU A 4 5.03 -9.96 18.99
C GLU A 4 6.02 -10.21 17.84
N LEU A 5 7.31 -10.42 18.16
CA LEU A 5 8.34 -10.70 17.17
C LEU A 5 8.16 -12.14 16.64
N ILE A 6 7.96 -12.27 15.33
CA ILE A 6 7.87 -13.57 14.65
C ILE A 6 9.26 -14.02 14.18
N SER A 7 9.98 -13.13 13.48
CA SER A 7 11.30 -13.43 12.91
C SER A 7 12.17 -12.17 12.82
N GLN A 8 13.49 -12.38 12.73
CA GLN A 8 14.42 -11.29 12.43
C GLN A 8 15.65 -11.78 11.68
N ASN A 9 16.11 -10.97 10.73
CA ASN A 9 17.26 -11.24 9.90
C ASN A 9 18.12 -9.98 9.75
N LYS A 10 19.45 -10.15 9.84
CA LYS A 10 20.38 -9.06 9.59
C LYS A 10 20.44 -8.77 8.08
N SER A 11 20.32 -7.49 7.69
CA SER A 11 20.34 -7.09 6.28
C SER A 11 20.98 -5.71 6.16
N PHE A 12 22.03 -5.55 5.35
CA PHE A 12 22.76 -4.31 5.09
C PHE A 12 23.06 -3.46 6.34
N GLY A 13 23.55 -4.12 7.40
CA GLY A 13 23.85 -3.47 8.67
C GLY A 13 22.61 -3.17 9.54
N GLY A 14 21.43 -3.17 8.98
CA GLY A 14 20.14 -3.03 9.65
C GLY A 14 19.48 -4.36 9.99
N TRP A 15 18.19 -4.33 10.26
CA TRP A 15 17.39 -5.50 10.60
C TRP A 15 16.11 -5.55 9.78
N HIS A 16 15.86 -6.65 9.10
CA HIS A 16 14.54 -7.05 8.67
C HIS A 16 13.85 -7.81 9.79
N LYS A 17 12.66 -7.40 10.18
CA LYS A 17 11.88 -8.06 11.24
C LYS A 17 10.43 -8.22 10.80
N GLN A 18 9.81 -9.29 11.27
CA GLN A 18 8.39 -9.56 11.10
C GLN A 18 7.71 -9.58 12.46
N TYR A 19 6.59 -8.89 12.57
CA TYR A 19 5.80 -8.81 13.79
C TYR A 19 4.33 -9.17 13.54
N SER A 20 3.67 -9.63 14.60
CA SER A 20 2.22 -9.67 14.68
C SER A 20 1.70 -8.81 15.81
N HIS A 21 0.45 -8.41 15.71
CA HIS A 21 -0.28 -7.75 16.79
C HIS A 21 -1.78 -7.98 16.64
N ASP A 22 -2.52 -7.84 17.73
CA ASP A 22 -3.96 -7.87 17.73
C ASP A 22 -4.48 -6.52 17.23
N ALA A 23 -5.09 -6.52 16.04
CA ALA A 23 -5.57 -5.32 15.37
C ALA A 23 -7.06 -5.11 15.64
N MET A 24 -7.40 -3.93 16.14
CA MET A 24 -8.78 -3.58 16.48
C MET A 24 -9.62 -3.23 15.25
N SER A 25 -9.02 -2.59 14.25
CA SER A 25 -9.71 -2.24 13.01
C SER A 25 -10.16 -3.45 12.20
N THR A 26 -9.36 -4.52 12.20
CA THR A 26 -9.65 -5.77 11.49
C THR A 26 -10.15 -6.88 12.41
N GLN A 27 -10.19 -6.64 13.73
CA GLN A 27 -10.60 -7.59 14.78
C GLN A 27 -9.89 -8.94 14.70
N CYS A 28 -8.67 -8.96 14.18
CA CYS A 28 -7.87 -10.17 14.06
C CYS A 28 -6.38 -9.90 14.27
N LYS A 29 -5.59 -10.97 14.38
CA LYS A 29 -4.15 -10.86 14.39
C LYS A 29 -3.66 -10.45 13.01
N MET A 30 -3.04 -9.27 12.93
CA MET A 30 -2.40 -8.76 11.71
C MET A 30 -0.89 -8.93 11.78
N ARG A 31 -0.26 -9.05 10.61
CA ARG A 31 1.20 -9.12 10.45
C ARG A 31 1.72 -7.95 9.67
N PHE A 32 2.95 -7.54 9.97
CA PHE A 32 3.71 -6.61 9.16
C PHE A 32 5.20 -6.93 9.22
N ALA A 33 5.88 -6.69 8.12
CA ALA A 33 7.33 -6.71 8.06
C ALA A 33 7.88 -5.28 8.16
N ILE A 34 9.04 -5.12 8.77
CA ILE A 34 9.71 -3.83 8.91
C ILE A 34 11.21 -3.99 8.66
N PHE A 35 11.77 -3.10 7.84
CA PHE A 35 13.21 -2.92 7.74
C PHE A 35 13.64 -1.71 8.57
N LEU A 36 14.53 -1.93 9.52
CA LEU A 36 15.14 -0.93 10.39
C LEU A 36 16.57 -0.65 9.89
N PRO A 37 16.86 0.54 9.31
CA PRO A 37 18.20 0.88 8.87
C PRO A 37 19.17 1.03 10.07
N PRO A 38 20.50 0.95 9.88
CA PRO A 38 21.47 1.16 10.95
C PRO A 38 21.25 2.47 11.73
N LYS A 39 20.90 3.55 11.03
CA LYS A 39 20.62 4.87 11.60
C LYS A 39 19.49 4.86 12.65
N ALA A 40 18.55 3.93 12.57
CA ALA A 40 17.48 3.78 13.55
C ALA A 40 17.96 3.37 14.96
N ASN A 41 19.21 2.90 15.11
CA ASN A 41 19.81 2.66 16.42
C ASN A 41 20.30 3.94 17.11
N GLU A 42 20.46 5.03 16.38
CA GLU A 42 21.11 6.28 16.83
C GLU A 42 20.13 7.45 16.90
N ALA A 43 19.13 7.46 16.03
CA ALA A 43 18.18 8.57 15.88
C ALA A 43 16.81 8.08 15.39
N LYS A 44 15.80 8.93 15.53
CA LYS A 44 14.52 8.75 14.84
C LYS A 44 14.71 8.97 13.35
N VAL A 45 14.05 8.14 12.54
CA VAL A 45 14.14 8.16 11.07
C VAL A 45 12.74 8.13 10.44
N PRO A 46 12.59 8.64 9.21
CA PRO A 46 11.30 8.66 8.53
C PRO A 46 10.83 7.26 8.10
N VAL A 47 9.53 7.13 7.85
CA VAL A 47 8.89 5.86 7.49
C VAL A 47 8.33 5.90 6.08
N LEU A 48 8.59 4.85 5.33
CA LEU A 48 8.01 4.58 4.02
C LEU A 48 7.13 3.33 4.10
N TYR A 49 5.81 3.48 3.89
CA TYR A 49 4.84 2.38 3.91
C TYR A 49 4.70 1.78 2.52
N TRP A 50 4.96 0.48 2.40
CA TRP A 50 4.71 -0.30 1.19
C TRP A 50 3.38 -1.03 1.27
N LEU A 51 2.57 -0.94 0.22
CA LEU A 51 1.34 -1.70 0.05
C LEU A 51 1.51 -2.72 -1.09
N SER A 52 1.36 -4.00 -0.76
CA SER A 52 1.51 -5.09 -1.73
C SER A 52 0.25 -5.29 -2.59
N GLY A 53 0.43 -5.92 -3.75
CA GLY A 53 -0.64 -6.31 -4.67
C GLY A 53 -1.39 -7.56 -4.23
N LEU A 54 -2.33 -7.99 -5.08
CA LEU A 54 -3.14 -9.20 -4.87
C LEU A 54 -2.27 -10.42 -4.55
N THR A 55 -2.77 -11.27 -3.65
CA THR A 55 -2.17 -12.53 -3.19
C THR A 55 -0.91 -12.39 -2.33
N CYS A 56 -0.31 -11.22 -2.27
CA CYS A 56 0.90 -10.99 -1.48
C CYS A 56 0.60 -10.94 0.02
N THR A 57 1.68 -11.11 0.79
CA THR A 57 1.74 -10.89 2.24
C THR A 57 2.71 -9.75 2.55
N ASP A 58 2.96 -9.50 3.81
CA ASP A 58 3.97 -8.57 4.33
C ASP A 58 5.41 -8.89 3.86
N GLU A 59 5.70 -10.14 3.48
CA GLU A 59 7.05 -10.60 3.14
C GLU A 59 7.39 -10.50 1.64
N ASN A 60 6.43 -10.48 0.73
CA ASN A 60 6.72 -10.55 -0.72
C ASN A 60 7.66 -9.43 -1.18
N PHE A 61 7.37 -8.20 -0.81
CA PHE A 61 8.21 -7.05 -1.15
C PHE A 61 9.59 -7.14 -0.49
N MET A 62 9.61 -7.44 0.80
CA MET A 62 10.84 -7.49 1.58
C MET A 62 11.84 -8.53 1.04
N GLN A 63 11.33 -9.65 0.52
CA GLN A 63 12.16 -10.73 -0.03
C GLN A 63 12.59 -10.48 -1.48
N LYS A 64 11.82 -9.72 -2.28
CA LYS A 64 11.96 -9.72 -3.74
C LYS A 64 12.36 -8.37 -4.35
N ALA A 65 12.07 -7.25 -3.67
CA ALA A 65 12.27 -5.92 -4.27
C ALA A 65 13.72 -5.41 -4.22
N GLY A 66 14.55 -5.90 -3.30
CA GLY A 66 15.94 -5.44 -3.15
C GLY A 66 16.11 -4.06 -2.51
N ALA A 67 15.06 -3.54 -1.87
CA ALA A 67 14.99 -2.16 -1.35
C ALA A 67 15.92 -1.87 -0.15
N GLN A 68 16.30 -2.89 0.63
CA GLN A 68 16.94 -2.72 1.94
C GLN A 68 18.30 -2.02 1.87
N LYS A 69 19.09 -2.28 0.81
CA LYS A 69 20.42 -1.65 0.68
C LYS A 69 20.29 -0.14 0.62
N LEU A 70 19.52 0.37 -0.32
CA LEU A 70 19.35 1.81 -0.49
C LEU A 70 18.58 2.44 0.67
N ALA A 71 17.61 1.74 1.26
CA ALA A 71 16.91 2.21 2.46
C ALA A 71 17.87 2.35 3.66
N ALA A 72 18.87 1.46 3.80
CA ALA A 72 19.91 1.59 4.81
C ALA A 72 20.81 2.81 4.56
N GLU A 73 21.22 3.04 3.32
CA GLU A 73 22.04 4.20 2.91
C GLU A 73 21.29 5.53 3.13
N LEU A 74 20.01 5.59 2.80
CA LEU A 74 19.17 6.78 2.96
C LEU A 74 18.67 6.98 4.40
N GLY A 75 18.78 5.96 5.26
CA GLY A 75 18.34 6.03 6.65
C GLY A 75 16.82 6.06 6.78
N MET A 76 16.08 5.29 5.97
CA MET A 76 14.62 5.20 6.01
C MET A 76 14.15 3.84 6.50
N ILE A 77 13.13 3.82 7.35
CA ILE A 77 12.37 2.61 7.69
C ILE A 77 11.43 2.28 6.54
N ILE A 78 11.30 0.99 6.21
CA ILE A 78 10.25 0.50 5.32
C ILE A 78 9.32 -0.41 6.13
N VAL A 79 8.02 -0.19 6.05
CA VAL A 79 6.98 -1.01 6.67
C VAL A 79 6.10 -1.61 5.58
N ALA A 80 5.93 -2.93 5.58
CA ALA A 80 5.05 -3.65 4.66
C ALA A 80 4.03 -4.46 5.47
N PRO A 81 2.76 -4.03 5.55
CA PRO A 81 1.70 -4.83 6.17
C PRO A 81 1.24 -5.97 5.26
N ASP A 82 0.54 -6.94 5.84
CA ASP A 82 -0.24 -7.91 5.06
C ASP A 82 -1.34 -7.20 4.24
N THR A 83 -1.79 -7.81 3.18
CA THR A 83 -2.73 -7.24 2.20
C THR A 83 -4.21 -7.41 2.58
N SER A 84 -4.48 -8.20 3.61
CA SER A 84 -5.83 -8.44 4.12
C SER A 84 -5.81 -8.99 5.55
N PRO A 85 -6.95 -8.97 6.27
CA PRO A 85 -7.12 -9.78 7.46
C PRO A 85 -6.98 -11.26 7.08
N ARG A 86 -6.21 -12.01 7.89
CA ARG A 86 -6.05 -13.48 7.80
C ARG A 86 -6.22 -14.13 9.16
N GLY A 87 -6.00 -13.37 10.23
CA GLY A 87 -6.06 -13.85 11.60
C GLY A 87 -5.01 -14.92 11.94
N ASP A 88 -5.27 -15.65 12.99
CA ASP A 88 -4.48 -16.81 13.39
C ASP A 88 -5.23 -18.07 12.99
N GLU A 89 -4.62 -18.92 12.16
CA GLU A 89 -5.28 -20.11 11.57
C GLU A 89 -6.63 -19.80 10.88
N GLY A 90 -6.80 -18.59 10.34
CA GLY A 90 -8.01 -18.15 9.67
C GLY A 90 -9.13 -17.66 10.60
N ASN A 91 -8.82 -17.45 11.89
CA ASN A 91 -9.80 -17.00 12.87
C ASN A 91 -9.48 -15.58 13.38
N ASP A 92 -10.52 -14.89 13.84
CA ASP A 92 -10.42 -13.60 14.51
C ASP A 92 -9.98 -13.73 15.97
N LEU A 93 -9.93 -12.60 16.71
CA LEU A 93 -9.52 -12.56 18.13
C LEU A 93 -10.49 -13.31 19.07
N HIS A 94 -11.68 -13.68 18.58
CA HIS A 94 -12.71 -14.38 19.34
C HIS A 94 -12.90 -15.84 18.87
N GLY A 95 -12.06 -16.33 17.93
CA GLY A 95 -12.13 -17.67 17.37
C GLY A 95 -13.21 -17.83 16.28
N VAL A 96 -13.74 -16.72 15.75
CA VAL A 96 -14.68 -16.72 14.64
C VAL A 96 -13.91 -16.75 13.32
N LYS A 97 -14.34 -17.59 12.38
CA LYS A 97 -13.68 -17.71 11.09
C LYS A 97 -13.83 -16.41 10.29
N ILE A 98 -12.69 -15.87 9.83
CA ILE A 98 -12.64 -14.71 8.94
C ILE A 98 -13.17 -15.13 7.56
N ALA A 99 -14.01 -14.29 6.98
CA ALA A 99 -14.55 -14.52 5.64
C ALA A 99 -13.45 -14.64 4.60
N ASP A 100 -13.67 -15.52 3.64
CA ASP A 100 -12.81 -15.72 2.47
C ASP A 100 -13.66 -16.06 1.26
N ALA A 101 -13.08 -16.03 0.06
CA ALA A 101 -13.75 -16.37 -1.19
C ALA A 101 -12.88 -17.28 -2.04
N ASP A 102 -13.53 -18.00 -2.96
CA ASP A 102 -12.82 -18.74 -3.99
C ASP A 102 -12.16 -17.76 -4.99
N GLY A 103 -10.90 -17.99 -5.28
CA GLY A 103 -10.14 -17.16 -6.21
C GLY A 103 -9.15 -16.22 -5.51
N TYR A 104 -8.31 -15.57 -6.32
CA TYR A 104 -7.17 -14.77 -5.84
C TYR A 104 -7.49 -13.26 -5.69
N ASP A 105 -8.64 -12.82 -6.20
CA ASP A 105 -9.00 -11.42 -6.39
C ASP A 105 -10.11 -10.93 -5.46
N LEU A 106 -10.48 -11.73 -4.46
CA LEU A 106 -11.43 -11.40 -3.40
C LEU A 106 -11.08 -12.17 -2.12
N GLY A 107 -11.34 -11.60 -0.95
CA GLY A 107 -11.08 -12.24 0.34
C GLY A 107 -9.62 -12.11 0.77
N GLN A 108 -9.06 -13.18 1.33
CA GLN A 108 -7.69 -13.18 1.85
C GLN A 108 -6.66 -12.92 0.75
N GLY A 109 -5.80 -11.93 0.97
CA GLY A 109 -4.84 -11.46 -0.03
C GLY A 109 -5.39 -10.39 -0.99
N ALA A 110 -6.64 -9.96 -0.82
CA ALA A 110 -7.34 -9.06 -1.73
C ALA A 110 -8.20 -8.01 -0.99
N GLY A 111 -7.65 -7.37 0.05
CA GLY A 111 -8.38 -6.42 0.89
C GLY A 111 -8.63 -5.05 0.27
N PHE A 112 -8.10 -4.76 -0.91
CA PHE A 112 -8.26 -3.52 -1.70
C PHE A 112 -8.06 -2.21 -0.91
N TYR A 113 -7.51 -2.28 0.30
CA TYR A 113 -7.22 -1.12 1.16
C TYR A 113 -8.42 -0.19 1.38
N LEU A 114 -9.60 -0.78 1.50
CA LEU A 114 -10.88 -0.13 1.78
C LEU A 114 -11.45 -0.58 3.14
N ASN A 115 -12.54 0.04 3.58
CA ASN A 115 -13.36 -0.46 4.68
C ASN A 115 -14.64 -1.06 4.12
N ALA A 116 -14.84 -2.35 4.29
CA ALA A 116 -16.03 -3.04 3.80
C ALA A 116 -17.28 -2.66 4.61
N THR A 117 -18.41 -2.54 3.91
CA THR A 117 -19.73 -2.26 4.50
C THR A 117 -20.67 -3.45 4.44
N GLU A 118 -20.38 -4.43 3.58
CA GLU A 118 -21.25 -5.55 3.29
C GLU A 118 -20.89 -6.81 4.08
N HIS A 119 -21.91 -7.57 4.48
CA HIS A 119 -21.73 -8.90 5.04
C HIS A 119 -21.24 -9.87 3.95
N PRO A 120 -20.30 -10.78 4.27
CA PRO A 120 -19.67 -11.06 5.58
C PRO A 120 -18.39 -10.25 5.86
N TRP A 121 -18.02 -9.30 5.02
CA TRP A 121 -16.71 -8.64 5.01
C TRP A 121 -16.56 -7.52 6.04
N GLN A 122 -17.65 -6.81 6.34
CA GLN A 122 -17.66 -5.56 7.12
C GLN A 122 -16.99 -5.65 8.50
N THR A 123 -16.92 -6.84 9.10
CA THR A 123 -16.32 -7.01 10.42
C THR A 123 -14.80 -6.95 10.38
N HIS A 124 -14.19 -7.53 9.36
CA HIS A 124 -12.74 -7.73 9.33
C HIS A 124 -12.03 -6.95 8.22
N PHE A 125 -12.67 -6.75 7.05
CA PHE A 125 -12.01 -6.13 5.88
C PHE A 125 -12.02 -4.60 5.97
N ASN A 126 -11.34 -4.05 7.00
CA ASN A 126 -11.21 -2.62 7.26
C ASN A 126 -9.76 -2.15 7.06
N MET A 127 -9.20 -2.52 5.91
CA MET A 127 -7.79 -2.27 5.60
C MET A 127 -7.45 -0.79 5.46
N TYR A 128 -8.39 0.07 5.01
CA TYR A 128 -8.16 1.52 4.99
C TYR A 128 -7.91 2.06 6.40
N GLN A 129 -8.80 1.76 7.35
CA GLN A 129 -8.64 2.19 8.73
C GLN A 129 -7.36 1.63 9.36
N TYR A 130 -7.05 0.36 9.07
CA TYR A 130 -5.82 -0.28 9.54
C TYR A 130 -4.57 0.48 9.08
N ILE A 131 -4.45 0.79 7.78
CA ILE A 131 -3.27 1.44 7.20
C ILE A 131 -3.15 2.92 7.59
N VAL A 132 -4.29 3.63 7.67
CA VAL A 132 -4.27 5.09 7.91
C VAL A 132 -4.16 5.43 9.39
N GLU A 133 -4.77 4.63 10.26
CA GLU A 133 -4.89 4.98 11.68
C GLU A 133 -4.13 4.04 12.60
N GLU A 134 -4.36 2.72 12.49
CA GLU A 134 -3.89 1.78 13.51
C GLU A 134 -2.41 1.41 13.34
N LEU A 135 -2.02 1.00 12.14
CA LEU A 135 -0.62 0.62 11.86
C LEU A 135 0.36 1.77 12.15
N PRO A 136 0.12 3.04 11.75
CA PRO A 136 1.02 4.14 12.12
C PRO A 136 1.18 4.30 13.63
N ARG A 137 0.10 4.19 14.40
CA ARG A 137 0.17 4.25 15.87
C ARG A 137 0.99 3.10 16.46
N VAL A 138 0.86 1.89 15.89
CA VAL A 138 1.67 0.73 16.29
C VAL A 138 3.16 0.99 16.02
N ILE A 139 3.48 1.53 14.84
CA ILE A 139 4.86 1.84 14.43
C ILE A 139 5.45 2.94 15.31
N GLU A 140 4.73 4.05 15.50
CA GLU A 140 5.16 5.18 16.32
C GLU A 140 5.38 4.82 17.79
N ALA A 141 4.58 3.89 18.34
CA ALA A 141 4.69 3.43 19.72
C ALA A 141 5.88 2.46 19.95
N ASN A 142 6.38 1.78 18.94
CA ASN A 142 7.35 0.68 19.09
C ASN A 142 8.70 0.92 18.41
N PHE A 143 8.82 1.91 17.52
CA PHE A 143 10.03 2.13 16.72
C PHE A 143 10.47 3.60 16.73
N PRO A 144 11.77 3.88 16.50
CA PRO A 144 12.32 5.23 16.51
C PRO A 144 12.00 5.97 15.21
N VAL A 145 10.75 6.38 15.04
CA VAL A 145 10.26 7.07 13.85
C VAL A 145 10.07 8.57 14.07
N THR A 146 10.25 9.36 13.01
CA THR A 146 9.83 10.76 12.94
C THR A 146 8.34 10.84 12.58
N ASP A 147 7.78 12.04 12.53
CA ASP A 147 6.43 12.32 12.04
C ASP A 147 6.32 12.27 10.50
N LYS A 148 7.46 12.34 9.78
CA LYS A 148 7.49 12.27 8.32
C LYS A 148 7.25 10.86 7.82
N LYS A 149 6.26 10.70 6.96
CA LYS A 149 5.91 9.43 6.32
C LYS A 149 5.53 9.60 4.86
N ALA A 150 5.78 8.57 4.07
CA ALA A 150 5.36 8.46 2.69
C ALA A 150 4.76 7.07 2.42
N ILE A 151 4.11 6.91 1.28
CA ILE A 151 3.40 5.67 0.94
C ILE A 151 3.64 5.29 -0.51
N PHE A 152 3.82 4.01 -0.77
CA PHE A 152 3.95 3.48 -2.12
C PHE A 152 3.43 2.05 -2.20
N GLY A 153 3.22 1.54 -3.41
CA GLY A 153 2.71 0.18 -3.56
C GLY A 153 2.71 -0.32 -4.99
N HIS A 154 2.25 -1.56 -5.15
CA HIS A 154 2.18 -2.23 -6.44
C HIS A 154 0.76 -2.75 -6.70
N SER A 155 0.27 -2.59 -7.95
CA SER A 155 -0.99 -3.19 -8.39
C SER A 155 -2.18 -2.73 -7.52
N MET A 156 -2.90 -3.66 -6.86
CA MET A 156 -3.89 -3.36 -5.82
C MET A 156 -3.30 -2.46 -4.71
N GLY A 157 -2.04 -2.68 -4.32
CA GLY A 157 -1.37 -1.82 -3.33
C GLY A 157 -0.99 -0.45 -3.88
N GLY A 158 -0.71 -0.35 -5.18
CA GLY A 158 -0.53 0.94 -5.87
C GLY A 158 -1.83 1.76 -5.87
N HIS A 159 -2.97 1.09 -6.14
CA HIS A 159 -4.30 1.65 -5.95
C HIS A 159 -4.48 2.17 -4.52
N GLY A 160 -4.19 1.32 -3.52
CA GLY A 160 -4.31 1.70 -2.11
C GLY A 160 -3.42 2.90 -1.74
N ALA A 161 -2.17 2.91 -2.18
CA ALA A 161 -1.24 4.01 -1.90
C ALA A 161 -1.74 5.35 -2.46
N ILE A 162 -2.22 5.36 -3.71
CA ILE A 162 -2.73 6.58 -4.35
C ILE A 162 -4.02 7.04 -3.66
N THR A 163 -5.00 6.17 -3.48
CA THR A 163 -6.29 6.54 -2.88
C THR A 163 -6.14 7.01 -1.44
N ILE A 164 -5.29 6.36 -0.65
CA ILE A 164 -4.99 6.75 0.74
C ILE A 164 -4.33 8.13 0.77
N ALA A 165 -3.32 8.39 -0.07
CA ALA A 165 -2.66 9.68 -0.12
C ALA A 165 -3.61 10.81 -0.57
N LEU A 166 -4.47 10.56 -1.56
CA LEU A 166 -5.47 11.53 -2.02
C LEU A 166 -6.53 11.85 -0.96
N LYS A 167 -6.90 10.89 -0.12
CA LYS A 167 -7.86 11.10 0.99
C LYS A 167 -7.22 11.74 2.22
N ASN A 168 -5.91 11.67 2.37
CA ASN A 168 -5.17 12.14 3.54
C ASN A 168 -3.93 12.95 3.10
N PRO A 169 -4.10 14.07 2.37
CA PRO A 169 -2.98 14.81 1.77
C PRO A 169 -1.98 15.34 2.80
N ASP A 170 -2.44 15.66 4.00
CA ASP A 170 -1.58 16.17 5.09
C ASP A 170 -0.74 15.08 5.78
N GLN A 171 -1.01 13.81 5.50
CA GLN A 171 -0.34 12.71 6.21
C GLN A 171 0.91 12.19 5.51
N TYR A 172 0.98 12.32 4.19
CA TYR A 172 2.06 11.74 3.39
C TYR A 172 2.78 12.79 2.60
N THR A 173 4.12 12.82 2.71
CA THR A 173 4.95 13.82 2.03
C THR A 173 5.16 13.52 0.54
N SER A 174 4.99 12.27 0.13
CA SER A 174 5.08 11.81 -1.25
C SER A 174 4.36 10.49 -1.43
N VAL A 175 3.93 10.20 -2.66
CA VAL A 175 3.26 8.94 -3.03
C VAL A 175 3.83 8.39 -4.33
N SER A 176 4.00 7.07 -4.43
CA SER A 176 4.38 6.45 -5.69
C SER A 176 3.75 5.06 -5.88
N ALA A 177 3.71 4.59 -7.11
CA ALA A 177 3.11 3.30 -7.43
C ALA A 177 3.79 2.61 -8.61
N PHE A 178 3.86 1.28 -8.53
CA PHE A 178 4.20 0.40 -9.64
C PHE A 178 2.93 -0.23 -10.18
N SER A 179 2.67 -0.13 -11.48
CA SER A 179 1.54 -0.76 -12.17
C SER A 179 0.22 -0.70 -11.39
N PRO A 180 -0.24 0.47 -10.90
CA PRO A 180 -1.41 0.58 -10.05
C PRO A 180 -2.71 0.28 -10.81
N ILE A 181 -3.72 -0.26 -10.12
CA ILE A 181 -5.11 -0.23 -10.59
C ILE A 181 -5.61 1.20 -10.40
N THR A 182 -5.70 1.99 -11.48
CA THR A 182 -5.94 3.43 -11.37
C THR A 182 -7.41 3.81 -11.31
N ASN A 183 -8.28 2.99 -11.91
CA ASN A 183 -9.72 3.25 -12.03
C ASN A 183 -10.55 1.98 -11.73
N PRO A 184 -10.52 1.48 -10.48
CA PRO A 184 -11.17 0.24 -10.08
C PRO A 184 -12.69 0.24 -10.32
N VAL A 185 -13.36 1.36 -10.28
CA VAL A 185 -14.81 1.43 -10.60
C VAL A 185 -15.15 1.02 -12.04
N ASN A 186 -14.16 0.95 -12.93
CA ASN A 186 -14.29 0.62 -14.34
C ASN A 186 -13.34 -0.49 -14.79
N CYS A 187 -12.92 -1.39 -13.91
CA CYS A 187 -12.14 -2.57 -14.26
C CYS A 187 -12.69 -3.83 -13.57
N PRO A 188 -12.52 -5.03 -14.16
CA PRO A 188 -13.12 -6.26 -13.63
C PRO A 188 -12.76 -6.58 -12.19
N TRP A 189 -11.49 -6.43 -11.78
CA TRP A 189 -11.08 -6.68 -10.39
C TRP A 189 -11.77 -5.73 -9.41
N GLY A 190 -11.82 -4.43 -9.76
CA GLY A 190 -12.44 -3.44 -8.91
C GLY A 190 -13.95 -3.60 -8.85
N GLU A 191 -14.63 -3.87 -9.97
CA GLU A 191 -16.08 -4.12 -9.98
C GLU A 191 -16.44 -5.31 -9.09
N LYS A 192 -15.70 -6.42 -9.20
CA LYS A 192 -15.93 -7.61 -8.36
C LYS A 192 -15.71 -7.29 -6.87
N ALA A 193 -14.56 -6.69 -6.53
CA ALA A 193 -14.21 -6.41 -5.14
C ALA A 193 -15.16 -5.37 -4.52
N PHE A 194 -15.46 -4.29 -5.22
CA PHE A 194 -16.30 -3.21 -4.69
C PHE A 194 -17.75 -3.64 -4.57
N THR A 195 -18.29 -4.43 -5.51
CA THR A 195 -19.60 -5.05 -5.34
C THR A 195 -19.66 -5.90 -4.07
N ALA A 196 -18.65 -6.75 -3.85
CA ALA A 196 -18.63 -7.62 -2.69
C ALA A 196 -18.42 -6.87 -1.37
N TYR A 197 -17.51 -5.89 -1.34
CA TYR A 197 -17.16 -5.17 -0.11
C TYR A 197 -18.03 -3.97 0.21
N LEU A 198 -18.55 -3.26 -0.81
CA LEU A 198 -19.24 -1.98 -0.67
C LEU A 198 -20.70 -2.02 -1.16
N GLY A 199 -21.14 -3.15 -1.73
CA GLY A 199 -22.48 -3.29 -2.31
C GLY A 199 -22.62 -2.68 -3.70
N ASP A 200 -23.86 -2.65 -4.22
CA ASP A 200 -24.15 -2.31 -5.61
C ASP A 200 -24.19 -0.78 -5.89
N ASN A 201 -24.15 0.04 -4.83
CA ASN A 201 -24.19 1.50 -5.01
C ASN A 201 -22.83 2.05 -5.49
N ARG A 202 -22.68 2.22 -6.79
CA ARG A 202 -21.41 2.71 -7.41
C ARG A 202 -20.98 4.11 -6.94
N GLN A 203 -21.83 4.90 -6.29
CA GLN A 203 -21.43 6.18 -5.70
C GLN A 203 -20.51 5.97 -4.49
N ASP A 204 -20.73 4.89 -3.72
CA ASP A 204 -19.90 4.55 -2.55
C ASP A 204 -18.50 4.05 -2.97
N TRP A 205 -18.35 3.56 -4.21
CA TRP A 205 -17.08 3.09 -4.75
C TRP A 205 -16.10 4.24 -5.05
N LYS A 206 -16.62 5.42 -5.41
CA LYS A 206 -15.83 6.58 -5.86
C LYS A 206 -14.83 7.06 -4.82
N GLN A 207 -15.14 6.89 -3.54
CA GLN A 207 -14.24 7.24 -2.45
C GLN A 207 -12.98 6.35 -2.37
N TYR A 208 -12.94 5.26 -3.12
CA TYR A 208 -11.81 4.35 -3.22
C TYR A 208 -11.28 4.23 -4.66
N ASP A 209 -11.52 5.21 -5.50
CA ASP A 209 -11.03 5.26 -6.88
C ASP A 209 -10.12 6.48 -7.09
N ALA A 210 -8.89 6.23 -7.55
CA ALA A 210 -7.89 7.30 -7.69
C ALA A 210 -8.31 8.37 -8.72
N CYS A 211 -8.93 7.94 -9.82
CA CYS A 211 -9.37 8.85 -10.87
C CYS A 211 -10.57 9.71 -10.40
N GLU A 212 -11.53 9.10 -9.71
CA GLU A 212 -12.68 9.81 -9.14
C GLU A 212 -12.24 10.81 -8.07
N LEU A 213 -11.38 10.39 -7.12
CA LEU A 213 -10.84 11.25 -6.08
C LEU A 213 -10.06 12.43 -6.67
N MET A 214 -9.13 12.14 -7.60
CA MET A 214 -8.32 13.18 -8.23
C MET A 214 -9.16 14.17 -9.03
N SER A 215 -10.23 13.72 -9.69
CA SER A 215 -11.13 14.60 -10.47
C SER A 215 -11.87 15.63 -9.63
N CYS A 216 -11.98 15.40 -8.31
CA CYS A 216 -12.66 16.30 -7.37
C CYS A 216 -11.71 17.34 -6.75
N ILE A 217 -10.40 17.29 -7.03
CA ILE A 217 -9.42 18.21 -6.46
C ILE A 217 -9.59 19.59 -7.10
N THR A 218 -9.78 20.60 -6.26
CA THR A 218 -9.89 22.02 -6.68
C THR A 218 -8.65 22.83 -6.34
N ASP A 219 -7.86 22.41 -5.35
CA ASP A 219 -6.58 23.01 -4.96
C ASP A 219 -5.55 21.91 -4.75
N ILE A 220 -4.57 21.85 -5.63
CA ILE A 220 -3.50 20.84 -5.62
C ILE A 220 -2.38 21.14 -4.63
N SER A 221 -2.34 22.33 -4.04
CA SER A 221 -1.21 22.79 -3.21
C SER A 221 -0.98 21.94 -1.94
N ALA A 222 -2.05 21.29 -1.44
CA ALA A 222 -1.98 20.41 -0.28
C ALA A 222 -1.61 18.97 -0.63
N TYR A 223 -1.55 18.61 -1.92
CA TYR A 223 -1.38 17.22 -2.33
C TYR A 223 0.08 16.89 -2.64
N PRO A 224 0.55 15.68 -2.24
CA PRO A 224 1.90 15.25 -2.55
C PRO A 224 2.11 14.97 -4.05
N SER A 225 3.35 15.09 -4.53
CA SER A 225 3.71 14.63 -5.88
C SER A 225 3.53 13.12 -6.00
N LEU A 226 3.08 12.66 -7.18
CA LEU A 226 2.85 11.25 -7.50
C LEU A 226 3.80 10.77 -8.59
N LEU A 227 4.55 9.70 -8.31
CA LEU A 227 5.34 8.96 -9.30
C LEU A 227 4.66 7.63 -9.61
N VAL A 228 4.43 7.34 -10.88
CA VAL A 228 3.91 6.03 -11.34
C VAL A 228 4.85 5.43 -12.37
N ASP A 229 5.26 4.20 -12.15
CA ASP A 229 5.96 3.38 -13.13
C ASP A 229 5.04 2.27 -13.66
N GLN A 230 5.00 2.11 -14.99
CA GLN A 230 4.16 1.14 -15.67
C GLN A 230 4.95 0.34 -16.71
N GLY A 231 4.93 -0.98 -16.59
CA GLY A 231 5.46 -1.88 -17.61
C GLY A 231 4.53 -1.99 -18.81
N LEU A 232 5.07 -1.84 -20.03
CA LEU A 232 4.27 -1.92 -21.26
C LEU A 232 4.00 -3.36 -21.75
N ALA A 233 4.76 -4.35 -21.23
CA ALA A 233 4.50 -5.77 -21.46
C ALA A 233 3.63 -6.41 -20.36
N ASP A 234 3.01 -5.60 -19.51
CA ASP A 234 2.13 -6.03 -18.45
C ASP A 234 0.81 -6.58 -19.01
N ASN A 235 0.51 -7.84 -18.72
CA ASN A 235 -0.70 -8.50 -19.22
C ASN A 235 -2.00 -7.89 -18.69
N PHE A 236 -1.94 -7.14 -17.56
CA PHE A 236 -3.10 -6.50 -16.93
C PHE A 236 -3.30 -5.05 -17.40
N LEU A 237 -2.36 -4.52 -18.19
CA LEU A 237 -2.30 -3.09 -18.57
C LEU A 237 -3.64 -2.57 -19.11
N GLN A 238 -4.20 -3.25 -20.10
CA GLN A 238 -5.38 -2.78 -20.84
C GLN A 238 -6.69 -2.99 -20.06
N GLU A 239 -6.82 -4.11 -19.38
CA GLU A 239 -8.08 -4.49 -18.77
C GLU A 239 -8.22 -3.96 -17.34
N GLN A 240 -7.14 -3.99 -16.55
CA GLN A 240 -7.19 -3.74 -15.12
C GLN A 240 -6.53 -2.42 -14.69
N LEU A 241 -5.39 -2.05 -15.27
CA LEU A 241 -4.53 -0.98 -14.71
C LEU A 241 -4.84 0.41 -15.25
N LYS A 242 -4.97 0.57 -16.55
CA LYS A 242 -5.44 1.79 -17.27
C LYS A 242 -4.72 3.09 -16.84
N PRO A 243 -3.38 3.14 -16.84
CA PRO A 243 -2.62 4.32 -16.37
C PRO A 243 -2.92 5.59 -17.17
N GLU A 244 -3.35 5.45 -18.44
CA GLU A 244 -3.75 6.56 -19.29
C GLU A 244 -4.98 7.32 -18.78
N VAL A 245 -5.89 6.64 -18.06
CA VAL A 245 -7.06 7.29 -17.45
C VAL A 245 -6.61 8.20 -16.32
N LEU A 246 -5.69 7.73 -15.47
CA LEU A 246 -5.11 8.53 -14.41
C LEU A 246 -4.36 9.75 -14.97
N GLN A 247 -3.58 9.58 -16.04
CA GLN A 247 -2.87 10.68 -16.69
C GLN A 247 -3.84 11.74 -17.22
N GLN A 248 -4.92 11.32 -17.91
CA GLN A 248 -5.92 12.25 -18.42
C GLN A 248 -6.62 13.06 -17.31
N VAL A 249 -6.88 12.43 -16.17
CA VAL A 249 -7.46 13.14 -15.01
C VAL A 249 -6.45 14.09 -14.40
N ALA A 250 -5.20 13.65 -14.20
CA ALA A 250 -4.13 14.50 -13.66
C ALA A 250 -3.90 15.75 -14.52
N ASP A 251 -3.89 15.61 -15.84
CA ASP A 251 -3.73 16.73 -16.77
C ASP A 251 -4.87 17.77 -16.63
N LYS A 252 -6.12 17.30 -16.47
CA LYS A 252 -7.29 18.17 -16.31
C LYS A 252 -7.25 19.04 -15.07
N VAL A 253 -6.75 18.49 -13.95
CA VAL A 253 -6.67 19.19 -12.67
C VAL A 253 -5.27 19.74 -12.38
N SER A 254 -4.35 19.58 -13.32
CA SER A 254 -2.93 19.99 -13.19
C SER A 254 -2.23 19.33 -11.98
N TYR A 255 -2.58 18.07 -11.67
CA TYR A 255 -1.95 17.31 -10.59
C TYR A 255 -0.49 16.98 -10.92
N PRO A 256 0.46 17.11 -9.98
CA PRO A 256 1.88 16.82 -10.22
C PRO A 256 2.15 15.31 -10.31
N LEU A 257 1.69 14.68 -11.41
CA LEU A 257 1.93 13.29 -11.75
C LEU A 257 3.14 13.15 -12.67
N THR A 258 4.03 12.23 -12.33
CA THR A 258 5.07 11.73 -13.23
C THR A 258 4.72 10.27 -13.56
N LEU A 259 4.21 10.01 -14.77
CA LEU A 259 3.98 8.66 -15.30
C LEU A 259 5.14 8.27 -16.20
N ARG A 260 5.86 7.21 -15.82
CA ARG A 260 6.95 6.62 -16.62
C ARG A 260 6.47 5.27 -17.17
N GLN A 261 6.67 5.06 -18.45
CA GLN A 261 6.32 3.81 -19.13
C GLN A 261 7.58 3.09 -19.60
N HIS A 262 7.66 1.78 -19.33
CA HIS A 262 8.88 0.99 -19.53
C HIS A 262 8.61 -0.15 -20.51
N GLU A 263 9.22 -0.08 -21.70
CA GLU A 263 9.06 -1.09 -22.71
C GLU A 263 9.68 -2.43 -22.28
N GLY A 264 8.98 -3.55 -22.53
CA GLY A 264 9.43 -4.90 -22.26
C GLY A 264 9.27 -5.34 -20.80
N TYR A 265 8.89 -4.46 -19.88
CA TYR A 265 8.65 -4.82 -18.48
C TYR A 265 7.20 -5.28 -18.26
N ASP A 266 7.05 -6.29 -17.41
CA ASP A 266 5.80 -6.94 -17.05
C ASP A 266 5.26 -6.50 -15.68
N HIS A 267 4.35 -7.30 -15.05
CA HIS A 267 3.75 -7.05 -13.74
C HIS A 267 4.55 -7.63 -12.57
N SER A 268 5.72 -8.19 -12.80
CA SER A 268 6.45 -8.98 -11.81
C SER A 268 7.37 -8.15 -10.91
N TYR A 269 7.91 -8.82 -9.89
CA TYR A 269 8.96 -8.23 -9.05
C TYR A 269 10.28 -7.98 -9.78
N TYR A 270 10.52 -8.53 -10.98
CA TYR A 270 11.65 -8.12 -11.83
C TYR A 270 11.52 -6.66 -12.26
N PHE A 271 10.31 -6.24 -12.59
CA PHE A 271 10.02 -4.84 -12.87
C PHE A 271 10.25 -3.95 -11.64
N ILE A 272 9.64 -4.30 -10.50
CA ILE A 272 9.78 -3.54 -9.25
C ILE A 272 11.26 -3.42 -8.87
N ALA A 273 12.01 -4.52 -8.85
CA ALA A 273 13.42 -4.54 -8.48
C ALA A 273 14.31 -3.69 -9.40
N SER A 274 13.91 -3.51 -10.67
CA SER A 274 14.66 -2.70 -11.62
C SER A 274 14.55 -1.19 -11.35
N PHE A 275 13.46 -0.74 -10.73
CA PHE A 275 13.18 0.70 -10.54
C PHE A 275 12.96 1.09 -9.07
N ILE A 276 13.10 0.16 -8.13
CA ILE A 276 12.87 0.42 -6.71
C ILE A 276 13.76 1.54 -6.16
N ASP A 277 15.01 1.62 -6.62
CA ASP A 277 15.95 2.65 -6.19
C ASP A 277 15.48 4.05 -6.57
N ASP A 278 14.86 4.20 -7.74
CA ASP A 278 14.29 5.48 -8.18
C ASP A 278 13.16 5.94 -7.27
N HIS A 279 12.26 5.00 -6.89
CA HIS A 279 11.17 5.28 -5.96
C HIS A 279 11.70 5.64 -4.57
N LEU A 280 12.68 4.92 -4.03
CA LEU A 280 13.29 5.25 -2.75
C LEU A 280 13.94 6.64 -2.76
N ARG A 281 14.66 7.00 -3.84
CA ARG A 281 15.24 8.33 -4.00
C ARG A 281 14.18 9.43 -4.19
N PHE A 282 13.07 9.12 -4.86
CA PHE A 282 11.94 10.04 -4.99
C PHE A 282 11.37 10.38 -3.61
N HIS A 283 11.11 9.37 -2.77
CA HIS A 283 10.59 9.58 -1.42
C HIS A 283 11.60 10.26 -0.48
N ALA A 284 12.88 9.95 -0.62
CA ALA A 284 13.93 10.55 0.20
C ALA A 284 13.98 12.07 0.12
N LYS A 285 13.65 12.66 -1.04
CA LYS A 285 13.64 14.13 -1.24
C LYS A 285 12.72 14.88 -0.29
N THR A 286 11.66 14.23 0.19
CA THR A 286 10.68 14.86 1.09
C THR A 286 10.74 14.29 2.51
N LEU A 287 11.30 13.10 2.67
CA LEU A 287 11.39 12.43 3.96
C LEU A 287 12.65 12.84 4.76
N THR A 288 13.78 13.12 4.08
CA THR A 288 15.07 13.34 4.73
C THR A 288 15.53 14.79 4.76
N ASP A 289 14.78 15.70 4.12
CA ASP A 289 15.00 17.17 4.20
C ASP A 289 14.39 17.76 5.55
#